data_1d191acc6ad61a1002c0fb9ab00f1102
#
_entry.id   1d191acc6ad61a1002c0fb9ab00f1102
#
_cell.length_a   1.000
_cell.length_b   1.000
_cell.length_c   1.000
_cell.angle_alpha   90.00
_cell.angle_beta   90.00
_cell.angle_gamma   90.00
#
_symmetry.space_group_name_H-M   'P 1'
#
loop_
_entity.id
_entity.type
_entity.pdbx_description
1 polymer ?
#
loop_
_entity_poly.entity_id
_entity_poly.type
_entity_poly.pdbx_seq_one_letter_code
_entity_poly.pdbx_strand_id
1 'polypeptide(L)'
;VMADSTSRWAQALREMSNRLEELPGQDAFPMDLSAIISNFYSRAGLVKLNNGQTGSVTFLGTVSPAGGNLKEPVTESTKKAARCFYALSQGRADSKRYPAIDPLESYSKYLEYPEIREYLDEHIEKDWVDLVYAGKTLVQRGKEANDQINILGDDGVPVEYHERFWKSELLDFVILQQDAFDDIDANCPLERQKMMYKMVLDICRKDFAFADFEECSQFFKGLINLFRQMNYSEWQSEKFEGYRKQIEEYVSEKIK
;
A
#
# COMPACT_ATOMS: atom_id res chain seq x y z
N VAL A 1 -15.68 19.03 7.16
CA VAL A 1 -17.00 18.40 7.03
C VAL A 1 -16.80 16.89 6.93
N MET A 2 -17.56 16.12 7.69
CA MET A 2 -17.60 14.65 7.60
C MET A 2 -19.04 14.23 7.29
N ALA A 3 -19.19 13.32 6.33
CA ALA A 3 -20.48 12.76 5.94
C ALA A 3 -20.30 11.23 5.75
N ASP A 4 -21.31 10.45 6.08
CA ASP A 4 -21.30 9.03 5.85
C ASP A 4 -21.27 8.75 4.33
N SER A 5 -20.69 7.68 3.95
CA SER A 5 -20.02 7.26 2.72
C SER A 5 -20.64 7.64 1.36
N THR A 6 -19.80 7.69 0.32
CA THR A 6 -20.25 7.80 -1.08
C THR A 6 -21.21 6.68 -1.47
N SER A 7 -21.06 5.48 -0.91
CA SER A 7 -21.97 4.36 -1.17
C SER A 7 -23.41 4.65 -0.71
N ARG A 8 -23.59 5.25 0.47
CA ARG A 8 -24.94 5.63 0.96
C ARG A 8 -25.56 6.75 0.14
N TRP A 9 -24.75 7.74 -0.26
CA TRP A 9 -25.20 8.77 -1.19
C TRP A 9 -25.65 8.18 -2.53
N ALA A 10 -24.88 7.25 -3.10
CA ALA A 10 -25.25 6.58 -4.34
C ALA A 10 -26.54 5.74 -4.19
N GLN A 11 -26.75 5.09 -3.03
CA GLN A 11 -28.02 4.41 -2.74
C GLN A 11 -29.22 5.37 -2.75
N ALA A 12 -29.07 6.55 -2.15
CA ALA A 12 -30.10 7.57 -2.18
C ALA A 12 -30.39 8.05 -3.61
N LEU A 13 -29.37 8.22 -4.45
CA LEU A 13 -29.54 8.53 -5.88
C LEU A 13 -30.31 7.44 -6.60
N ARG A 14 -30.02 6.16 -6.35
CA ARG A 14 -30.74 5.02 -6.91
C ARG A 14 -32.24 5.04 -6.52
N GLU A 15 -32.52 5.30 -5.24
CA GLU A 15 -33.91 5.39 -4.78
C GLU A 15 -34.67 6.55 -5.42
N MET A 16 -34.00 7.70 -5.58
CA MET A 16 -34.63 8.87 -6.25
C MET A 16 -34.91 8.57 -7.72
N SER A 17 -33.95 8.04 -8.47
CA SER A 17 -34.07 7.69 -9.87
C SER A 17 -35.23 6.67 -10.10
N ASN A 18 -35.32 5.65 -9.23
CA ASN A 18 -36.38 4.65 -9.28
C ASN A 18 -37.76 5.25 -9.01
N ARG A 19 -37.85 6.24 -8.09
CA ARG A 19 -39.16 6.96 -7.84
C ARG A 19 -39.55 7.87 -8.98
N LEU A 20 -38.58 8.38 -9.74
CA LEU A 20 -38.82 9.21 -10.93
C LEU A 20 -39.05 8.36 -12.20
N GLU A 21 -39.07 7.03 -12.05
CA GLU A 21 -39.28 6.08 -13.16
C GLU A 21 -38.26 6.25 -14.30
N GLU A 22 -37.04 6.67 -13.97
CA GLU A 22 -35.94 6.77 -14.92
C GLU A 22 -35.47 5.38 -15.35
N LEU A 23 -34.93 5.27 -16.57
CA LEU A 23 -34.36 4.02 -17.06
C LEU A 23 -33.19 3.59 -16.21
N PRO A 24 -33.20 2.40 -15.59
CA PRO A 24 -32.11 1.96 -14.73
C PRO A 24 -30.91 1.53 -15.53
N GLY A 25 -29.72 1.87 -15.02
CA GLY A 25 -28.45 1.33 -15.45
C GLY A 25 -28.07 0.04 -14.72
N GLN A 26 -26.77 -0.25 -14.62
CA GLN A 26 -26.25 -1.42 -13.93
C GLN A 26 -26.64 -1.39 -12.43
N ASP A 27 -27.07 -2.53 -11.88
CA ASP A 27 -27.52 -2.69 -10.49
C ASP A 27 -28.60 -1.69 -10.07
N ALA A 28 -29.46 -1.29 -11.03
CA ALA A 28 -30.54 -0.33 -10.84
C ALA A 28 -30.07 1.08 -10.39
N PHE A 29 -28.81 1.44 -10.58
CA PHE A 29 -28.33 2.80 -10.43
C PHE A 29 -28.71 3.68 -11.63
N PRO A 30 -28.69 5.02 -11.48
CA PRO A 30 -28.88 5.92 -12.63
C PRO A 30 -27.86 5.63 -13.74
N MET A 31 -28.27 5.73 -15.00
CA MET A 31 -27.37 5.50 -16.15
C MET A 31 -26.17 6.45 -16.18
N ASP A 32 -26.31 7.64 -15.63
CA ASP A 32 -25.30 8.69 -15.55
C ASP A 32 -24.55 8.73 -14.21
N LEU A 33 -24.65 7.67 -13.38
CA LEU A 33 -23.99 7.57 -12.06
C LEU A 33 -22.50 8.00 -12.11
N SER A 34 -21.77 7.54 -13.12
CA SER A 34 -20.35 7.88 -13.27
C SER A 34 -20.12 9.37 -13.49
N ALA A 35 -21.01 10.04 -14.24
CA ALA A 35 -20.95 11.47 -14.48
C ALA A 35 -21.28 12.26 -13.21
N ILE A 36 -22.29 11.83 -12.47
CA ILE A 36 -22.70 12.44 -11.20
C ILE A 36 -21.57 12.37 -10.18
N ILE A 37 -20.96 11.19 -9.99
CA ILE A 37 -19.83 10.99 -9.09
C ILE A 37 -18.63 11.84 -9.53
N SER A 38 -18.26 11.80 -10.81
CA SER A 38 -17.15 12.57 -11.35
C SER A 38 -17.34 14.07 -11.15
N ASN A 39 -18.52 14.60 -11.42
CA ASN A 39 -18.87 16.01 -11.23
C ASN A 39 -18.80 16.42 -9.76
N PHE A 40 -19.17 15.54 -8.84
CA PHE A 40 -19.07 15.82 -7.41
C PHE A 40 -17.61 15.85 -6.95
N TYR A 41 -16.81 14.86 -7.31
CA TYR A 41 -15.39 14.78 -6.95
C TYR A 41 -14.55 15.87 -7.59
N SER A 42 -14.88 16.32 -8.80
CA SER A 42 -14.17 17.40 -9.51
C SER A 42 -14.28 18.77 -8.84
N ARG A 43 -15.12 18.91 -7.81
CA ARG A 43 -15.19 20.11 -6.98
C ARG A 43 -14.02 20.25 -6.00
N ALA A 44 -13.27 19.18 -5.79
CA ALA A 44 -11.99 19.24 -5.07
C ALA A 44 -10.92 19.84 -5.98
N GLY A 45 -10.01 20.61 -5.40
CA GLY A 45 -8.90 21.19 -6.14
C GLY A 45 -8.34 22.45 -5.50
N LEU A 46 -7.30 22.98 -6.13
CA LEU A 46 -6.68 24.25 -5.80
C LEU A 46 -7.21 25.32 -6.75
N VAL A 47 -7.74 26.41 -6.22
CA VAL A 47 -8.28 27.52 -7.00
C VAL A 47 -7.63 28.84 -6.59
N LYS A 48 -7.44 29.72 -7.57
CA LYS A 48 -7.06 31.12 -7.33
C LYS A 48 -8.32 31.97 -7.33
N LEU A 49 -8.57 32.63 -6.24
CA LEU A 49 -9.73 33.53 -6.05
C LEU A 49 -9.52 34.88 -6.78
N ASN A 50 -10.64 35.58 -7.07
CA ASN A 50 -10.59 36.88 -7.76
C ASN A 50 -9.83 37.96 -6.98
N ASN A 51 -9.70 37.80 -5.66
CA ASN A 51 -8.91 38.67 -4.79
C ASN A 51 -7.41 38.36 -4.78
N GLY A 52 -6.96 37.39 -5.59
CA GLY A 52 -5.57 36.94 -5.69
C GLY A 52 -5.13 35.91 -4.66
N GLN A 53 -5.97 35.59 -3.66
CA GLN A 53 -5.71 34.52 -2.69
C GLN A 53 -5.92 33.15 -3.34
N THR A 54 -5.27 32.11 -2.80
CA THR A 54 -5.47 30.71 -3.18
C THR A 54 -6.29 30.00 -2.10
N GLY A 55 -7.13 29.08 -2.54
CA GLY A 55 -7.89 28.20 -1.65
C GLY A 55 -7.90 26.77 -2.19
N SER A 56 -7.92 25.78 -1.32
CA SER A 56 -7.98 24.39 -1.72
C SER A 56 -9.04 23.60 -0.96
N VAL A 57 -9.61 22.62 -1.63
CA VAL A 57 -10.50 21.62 -1.06
C VAL A 57 -9.93 20.25 -1.39
N THR A 58 -9.67 19.47 -0.36
CA THR A 58 -9.29 18.05 -0.49
C THR A 58 -10.48 17.18 -0.16
N PHE A 59 -10.78 16.21 -1.01
CA PHE A 59 -11.87 15.27 -0.84
C PHE A 59 -11.33 13.86 -0.57
N LEU A 60 -11.73 13.28 0.56
CA LEU A 60 -11.46 11.89 0.91
C LEU A 60 -12.79 11.11 0.81
N GLY A 61 -12.97 10.42 -0.30
CA GLY A 61 -14.17 9.62 -0.55
C GLY A 61 -14.03 8.22 0.00
N THR A 62 -15.06 7.74 0.70
CA THR A 62 -15.11 6.37 1.20
C THR A 62 -16.20 5.59 0.48
N VAL A 63 -15.90 4.36 0.10
CA VAL A 63 -16.85 3.41 -0.49
C VAL A 63 -16.83 2.11 0.30
N SER A 64 -18.00 1.47 0.42
CA SER A 64 -18.18 0.21 1.13
C SER A 64 -18.87 -0.78 0.20
N PRO A 65 -18.10 -1.43 -0.70
CA PRO A 65 -18.67 -2.37 -1.65
C PRO A 65 -19.20 -3.62 -0.93
N ALA A 66 -20.39 -4.07 -1.31
CA ALA A 66 -20.99 -5.28 -0.77
C ALA A 66 -20.09 -6.51 -1.06
N GLY A 67 -19.79 -7.30 -0.03
CA GLY A 67 -18.92 -8.47 -0.15
C GLY A 67 -17.48 -8.17 -0.58
N GLY A 68 -17.02 -6.93 -0.44
CA GLY A 68 -15.67 -6.51 -0.87
C GLY A 68 -15.48 -6.43 -2.39
N ASN A 69 -16.57 -6.43 -3.17
CA ASN A 69 -16.51 -6.41 -4.63
C ASN A 69 -16.13 -5.01 -5.16
N LEU A 70 -14.84 -4.78 -5.36
CA LEU A 70 -14.30 -3.52 -5.89
C LEU A 70 -14.74 -3.20 -7.35
N LYS A 71 -15.45 -4.13 -8.01
CA LYS A 71 -15.96 -3.96 -9.38
C LYS A 71 -17.43 -3.51 -9.42
N GLU A 72 -18.05 -3.23 -8.28
CA GLU A 72 -19.41 -2.66 -8.25
C GLU A 72 -19.43 -1.26 -8.90
N PRO A 73 -20.59 -0.81 -9.45
CA PRO A 73 -20.67 0.45 -10.22
C PRO A 73 -20.23 1.70 -9.45
N VAL A 74 -20.57 1.80 -8.17
CA VAL A 74 -20.20 2.97 -7.33
C VAL A 74 -18.71 3.02 -7.11
N THR A 75 -18.10 1.90 -6.71
CA THR A 75 -16.65 1.80 -6.48
C THR A 75 -15.86 2.06 -7.77
N GLU A 76 -16.26 1.45 -8.89
CA GLU A 76 -15.61 1.67 -10.18
C GLU A 76 -15.71 3.13 -10.65
N SER A 77 -16.86 3.77 -10.50
CA SER A 77 -17.06 5.17 -10.86
C SER A 77 -16.22 6.10 -9.97
N THR A 78 -16.14 5.79 -8.67
CA THR A 78 -15.32 6.54 -7.70
C THR A 78 -13.82 6.38 -7.99
N LYS A 79 -13.35 5.16 -8.27
CA LYS A 79 -11.96 4.90 -8.66
C LYS A 79 -11.57 5.66 -9.94
N LYS A 80 -12.47 5.76 -10.92
CA LYS A 80 -12.23 6.53 -12.15
C LYS A 80 -12.12 8.03 -11.91
N ALA A 81 -12.89 8.57 -10.96
CA ALA A 81 -12.88 9.98 -10.59
C ALA A 81 -11.66 10.34 -9.73
N ALA A 82 -11.21 9.43 -8.85
CA ALA A 82 -10.12 9.67 -7.91
C ALA A 82 -8.75 9.41 -8.54
N ARG A 83 -7.76 10.22 -8.16
CA ARG A 83 -6.36 10.04 -8.57
C ARG A 83 -5.59 9.07 -7.67
N CYS A 84 -6.07 8.85 -6.47
CA CYS A 84 -5.46 7.98 -5.47
C CYS A 84 -6.53 7.04 -4.91
N PHE A 85 -6.17 5.77 -4.72
CA PHE A 85 -7.07 4.76 -4.19
C PHE A 85 -6.34 3.87 -3.19
N TYR A 86 -6.91 3.72 -2.01
CA TYR A 86 -6.46 2.81 -0.96
C TYR A 86 -7.47 1.68 -0.81
N ALA A 87 -7.10 0.49 -1.27
CA ALA A 87 -7.94 -0.70 -1.17
C ALA A 87 -7.77 -1.35 0.20
N LEU A 88 -8.83 -1.44 0.98
CA LEU A 88 -8.83 -2.25 2.19
C LEU A 88 -9.06 -3.73 1.83
N SER A 89 -8.23 -4.60 2.37
CA SER A 89 -8.25 -6.04 2.13
C SER A 89 -8.72 -6.81 3.35
N GLN A 90 -9.79 -7.60 3.20
CA GLN A 90 -10.27 -8.49 4.25
C GLN A 90 -9.20 -9.54 4.60
N GLY A 91 -8.51 -10.12 3.62
CA GLY A 91 -7.47 -11.12 3.86
C GLY A 91 -6.29 -10.59 4.67
N ARG A 92 -5.92 -9.31 4.49
CA ARG A 92 -4.90 -8.67 5.34
C ARG A 92 -5.39 -8.47 6.77
N ALA A 93 -6.64 -8.04 6.94
CA ALA A 93 -7.25 -7.88 8.27
C ALA A 93 -7.36 -9.24 9.00
N ASP A 94 -7.79 -10.29 8.33
CA ASP A 94 -7.91 -11.65 8.89
C ASP A 94 -6.54 -12.21 9.31
N SER A 95 -5.49 -11.90 8.56
CA SER A 95 -4.09 -12.24 8.91
C SER A 95 -3.43 -11.25 9.87
N LYS A 96 -4.19 -10.31 10.43
CA LYS A 96 -3.74 -9.29 11.39
C LYS A 96 -2.62 -8.39 10.87
N ARG A 97 -2.65 -8.09 9.57
CA ARG A 97 -1.72 -7.17 8.91
C ARG A 97 -2.33 -5.78 8.85
N TYR A 98 -1.86 -4.89 9.69
CA TYR A 98 -2.38 -3.52 9.79
C TYR A 98 -1.32 -2.47 9.50
N PRO A 99 -1.70 -1.34 8.82
CA PRO A 99 -3.01 -1.08 8.21
C PRO A 99 -3.35 -2.11 7.12
N ALA A 100 -4.62 -2.53 7.05
CA ALA A 100 -5.07 -3.59 6.14
C ALA A 100 -5.24 -3.10 4.69
N ILE A 101 -4.32 -2.26 4.22
CA ILE A 101 -4.30 -1.69 2.87
C ILE A 101 -3.55 -2.64 1.94
N ASP A 102 -4.20 -3.06 0.85
CA ASP A 102 -3.59 -3.90 -0.16
C ASP A 102 -2.63 -3.08 -1.04
N PRO A 103 -1.33 -3.38 -1.04
CA PRO A 103 -0.34 -2.60 -1.77
C PRO A 103 -0.41 -2.79 -3.29
N LEU A 104 -1.02 -3.87 -3.78
CA LEU A 104 -1.13 -4.17 -5.21
C LEU A 104 -2.38 -3.56 -5.84
N GLU A 105 -3.51 -3.63 -5.11
CA GLU A 105 -4.77 -3.03 -5.54
C GLU A 105 -4.80 -1.51 -5.35
N SER A 106 -3.98 -1.00 -4.44
CA SER A 106 -3.85 0.44 -4.18
C SER A 106 -2.96 1.12 -5.21
N TYR A 107 -3.27 2.38 -5.51
CA TYR A 107 -2.47 3.18 -6.45
C TYR A 107 -2.52 4.66 -6.14
N SER A 108 -1.51 5.39 -6.64
CA SER A 108 -1.50 6.85 -6.72
C SER A 108 -1.03 7.27 -8.12
N LYS A 109 -1.92 7.90 -8.88
CA LYS A 109 -1.58 8.48 -10.19
C LYS A 109 -0.78 9.78 -10.08
N TYR A 110 -0.64 10.31 -8.88
CA TYR A 110 0.22 11.48 -8.65
C TYR A 110 1.68 11.23 -8.96
N LEU A 111 2.15 9.97 -8.82
CA LEU A 111 3.52 9.59 -9.15
C LEU A 111 3.85 9.65 -10.65
N GLU A 112 2.84 9.78 -11.51
CA GLU A 112 2.98 9.89 -12.96
C GLU A 112 3.28 11.34 -13.41
N TYR A 113 3.04 12.33 -12.54
CA TYR A 113 3.24 13.75 -12.86
C TYR A 113 4.72 14.13 -12.68
N PRO A 114 5.36 14.73 -13.71
CA PRO A 114 6.75 15.17 -13.64
C PRO A 114 7.02 16.14 -12.49
N GLU A 115 6.11 17.07 -12.24
CA GLU A 115 6.24 18.09 -11.19
C GLU A 115 6.25 17.44 -9.78
N ILE A 116 5.46 16.39 -9.58
CA ILE A 116 5.45 15.64 -8.32
C ILE A 116 6.74 14.83 -8.18
N ARG A 117 7.22 14.24 -9.27
CA ARG A 117 8.49 13.50 -9.27
C ARG A 117 9.66 14.42 -8.90
N GLU A 118 9.76 15.58 -9.54
CA GLU A 118 10.78 16.59 -9.22
C GLU A 118 10.70 17.02 -7.75
N TYR A 119 9.49 17.28 -7.24
CA TYR A 119 9.29 17.64 -5.84
C TYR A 119 9.74 16.51 -4.88
N LEU A 120 9.41 15.26 -5.17
CA LEU A 120 9.82 14.12 -4.35
C LEU A 120 11.33 13.89 -4.38
N ASP A 121 11.96 14.06 -5.55
CA ASP A 121 13.41 13.93 -5.71
C ASP A 121 14.18 15.01 -4.94
N GLU A 122 13.63 16.23 -4.86
CA GLU A 122 14.24 17.33 -4.11
C GLU A 122 14.02 17.26 -2.60
N HIS A 123 12.81 16.83 -2.16
CA HIS A 123 12.38 16.97 -0.76
C HIS A 123 12.37 15.64 0.00
N ILE A 124 12.27 14.51 -0.69
CA ILE A 124 12.22 13.20 -0.06
C ILE A 124 13.55 12.47 -0.28
N GLU A 125 13.77 11.97 -1.49
CA GLU A 125 14.99 11.24 -1.84
C GLU A 125 15.08 11.18 -3.36
N LYS A 126 16.28 11.29 -3.92
CA LYS A 126 16.53 11.12 -5.34
C LYS A 126 16.05 9.73 -5.81
N ASP A 127 15.41 9.69 -6.97
CA ASP A 127 14.84 8.48 -7.56
C ASP A 127 13.77 7.78 -6.68
N TRP A 128 13.10 8.54 -5.80
CA TRP A 128 12.12 8.00 -4.85
C TRP A 128 10.99 7.24 -5.54
N VAL A 129 10.47 7.77 -6.64
CA VAL A 129 9.39 7.13 -7.42
C VAL A 129 9.83 5.77 -7.95
N ASP A 130 11.07 5.66 -8.42
CA ASP A 130 11.61 4.39 -8.93
C ASP A 130 11.82 3.37 -7.81
N LEU A 131 12.21 3.82 -6.59
CA LEU A 131 12.25 2.98 -5.40
C LEU A 131 10.86 2.46 -5.03
N VAL A 132 9.82 3.30 -5.09
CA VAL A 132 8.42 2.90 -4.84
C VAL A 132 7.98 1.82 -5.83
N TYR A 133 8.25 1.99 -7.11
CA TYR A 133 7.94 0.98 -8.12
C TYR A 133 8.74 -0.31 -7.95
N ALA A 134 10.00 -0.23 -7.52
CA ALA A 134 10.81 -1.40 -7.20
C ALA A 134 10.18 -2.22 -6.06
N GLY A 135 9.73 -1.55 -4.98
CA GLY A 135 9.02 -2.21 -3.89
C GLY A 135 7.69 -2.85 -4.34
N LYS A 136 6.90 -2.14 -5.16
CA LYS A 136 5.67 -2.69 -5.71
C LYS A 136 5.92 -3.93 -6.57
N THR A 137 6.97 -3.91 -7.39
CA THR A 137 7.39 -5.06 -8.21
C THR A 137 7.82 -6.24 -7.33
N LEU A 138 8.52 -5.96 -6.23
CA LEU A 138 8.93 -6.99 -5.27
C LEU A 138 7.71 -7.69 -4.66
N VAL A 139 6.71 -6.93 -4.20
CA VAL A 139 5.46 -7.47 -3.65
C VAL A 139 4.69 -8.29 -4.69
N GLN A 140 4.62 -7.81 -5.93
CA GLN A 140 3.97 -8.54 -7.03
C GLN A 140 4.63 -9.90 -7.28
N ARG A 141 5.96 -9.94 -7.38
CA ARG A 141 6.73 -11.18 -7.57
C ARG A 141 6.59 -12.14 -6.38
N GLY A 142 6.51 -11.60 -5.16
CA GLY A 142 6.27 -12.39 -3.96
C GLY A 142 4.90 -13.05 -3.97
N LYS A 143 3.86 -12.31 -4.40
CA LYS A 143 2.52 -12.87 -4.57
C LYS A 143 2.50 -13.99 -5.62
N GLU A 144 3.10 -13.77 -6.78
CA GLU A 144 3.21 -14.79 -7.84
C GLU A 144 3.93 -16.05 -7.33
N ALA A 145 5.01 -15.88 -6.56
CA ALA A 145 5.73 -16.99 -5.94
C ALA A 145 4.86 -17.75 -4.93
N ASN A 146 4.14 -17.01 -4.06
CA ASN A 146 3.22 -17.60 -3.09
C ASN A 146 2.09 -18.39 -3.77
N ASP A 147 1.54 -17.89 -4.88
CA ASP A 147 0.51 -18.59 -5.64
C ASP A 147 1.04 -19.94 -6.20
N GLN A 148 2.29 -19.98 -6.68
CA GLN A 148 2.93 -21.21 -7.12
C GLN A 148 3.19 -22.18 -5.97
N ILE A 149 3.67 -21.70 -4.82
CA ILE A 149 3.88 -22.51 -3.62
C ILE A 149 2.55 -23.13 -3.16
N ASN A 150 1.46 -22.35 -3.15
CA ASN A 150 0.14 -22.85 -2.75
C ASN A 150 -0.44 -23.91 -3.69
N ILE A 151 -0.08 -23.89 -4.98
CA ILE A 151 -0.55 -24.87 -5.98
C ILE A 151 0.28 -26.15 -5.93
N LEU A 152 1.60 -26.04 -5.82
CA LEU A 152 2.53 -27.17 -5.99
C LEU A 152 3.05 -27.74 -4.67
N GLY A 153 2.86 -27.03 -3.55
CA GLY A 153 3.44 -27.35 -2.25
C GLY A 153 4.88 -26.86 -2.09
N ASP A 154 5.35 -26.79 -0.85
CA ASP A 154 6.68 -26.27 -0.52
C ASP A 154 7.81 -27.06 -1.19
N ASP A 155 7.71 -28.38 -1.23
CA ASP A 155 8.70 -29.27 -1.88
C ASP A 155 8.58 -29.29 -3.41
N GLY A 156 7.48 -28.79 -3.96
CA GLY A 156 7.18 -28.82 -5.39
C GLY A 156 7.76 -27.67 -6.18
N VAL A 157 8.36 -26.68 -5.53
CA VAL A 157 8.93 -25.49 -6.16
C VAL A 157 10.41 -25.29 -5.80
N PRO A 158 11.22 -24.71 -6.69
CA PRO A 158 12.61 -24.34 -6.38
C PRO A 158 12.72 -23.33 -5.22
N VAL A 159 13.83 -23.37 -4.48
CA VAL A 159 14.10 -22.48 -3.33
C VAL A 159 14.01 -20.99 -3.69
N GLU A 160 14.29 -20.63 -4.94
CA GLU A 160 14.18 -19.26 -5.44
C GLU A 160 12.74 -18.68 -5.34
N TYR A 161 11.70 -19.53 -5.39
CA TYR A 161 10.31 -19.07 -5.18
C TYR A 161 10.08 -18.75 -3.71
N HIS A 162 10.61 -19.55 -2.79
CA HIS A 162 10.57 -19.25 -1.36
C HIS A 162 11.35 -17.98 -1.03
N GLU A 163 12.52 -17.78 -1.63
CA GLU A 163 13.29 -16.55 -1.47
C GLU A 163 12.51 -15.30 -1.95
N ARG A 164 11.87 -15.36 -3.13
CA ARG A 164 11.02 -14.26 -3.64
C ARG A 164 9.83 -13.98 -2.73
N PHE A 165 9.17 -15.01 -2.24
CA PHE A 165 8.08 -14.87 -1.28
C PHE A 165 8.56 -14.19 0.01
N TRP A 166 9.63 -14.68 0.63
CA TRP A 166 10.13 -14.15 1.87
C TRP A 166 10.72 -12.74 1.76
N LYS A 167 11.32 -12.37 0.64
CA LYS A 167 11.73 -10.99 0.34
C LYS A 167 10.52 -10.04 0.32
N SER A 168 9.40 -10.48 -0.25
CA SER A 168 8.15 -9.73 -0.21
C SER A 168 7.57 -9.64 1.21
N GLU A 169 7.60 -10.72 1.97
CA GLU A 169 7.18 -10.75 3.38
C GLU A 169 8.04 -9.82 4.25
N LEU A 170 9.35 -9.76 4.01
CA LEU A 170 10.24 -8.82 4.69
C LEU A 170 9.79 -7.37 4.47
N LEU A 171 9.51 -6.99 3.22
CA LEU A 171 9.00 -5.65 2.91
C LEU A 171 7.64 -5.39 3.58
N ASP A 172 6.74 -6.37 3.53
CA ASP A 172 5.41 -6.24 4.12
C ASP A 172 5.48 -6.08 5.64
N PHE A 173 6.20 -6.95 6.34
CA PHE A 173 6.28 -6.92 7.80
C PHE A 173 7.06 -5.73 8.37
N VAL A 174 8.02 -5.20 7.62
CA VAL A 174 8.91 -4.13 8.13
C VAL A 174 8.41 -2.74 7.75
N ILE A 175 7.86 -2.60 6.54
CA ILE A 175 7.53 -1.27 5.96
C ILE A 175 6.02 -1.05 5.85
N LEU A 176 5.26 -2.06 5.38
CA LEU A 176 3.82 -1.88 5.11
C LEU A 176 2.96 -2.09 6.35
N GLN A 177 3.46 -2.82 7.35
CA GLN A 177 2.81 -2.94 8.65
C GLN A 177 3.32 -1.89 9.61
N GLN A 178 2.44 -1.42 10.47
CA GLN A 178 2.73 -0.45 11.51
C GLN A 178 1.85 -0.72 12.72
N ASP A 179 2.44 -0.74 13.91
CA ASP A 179 1.70 -0.90 15.15
C ASP A 179 1.18 0.47 15.62
N ALA A 180 -0.12 0.67 15.45
CA ALA A 180 -0.78 1.92 15.86
C ALA A 180 -0.89 2.08 17.41
N PHE A 181 -0.58 1.05 18.18
CA PHE A 181 -0.62 1.07 19.65
C PHE A 181 0.76 1.28 20.28
N ASP A 182 1.82 1.22 19.49
CA ASP A 182 3.18 1.58 19.93
C ASP A 182 3.50 3.01 19.52
N ASP A 183 3.84 3.87 20.48
CA ASP A 183 4.07 5.29 20.24
C ASP A 183 5.27 5.57 19.30
N ILE A 184 6.27 4.69 19.31
CA ILE A 184 7.48 4.85 18.50
C ILE A 184 7.19 4.43 17.04
N ASP A 185 6.53 3.29 16.85
CA ASP A 185 6.22 2.79 15.52
C ASP A 185 5.10 3.60 14.86
N ALA A 186 4.06 4.00 15.61
CA ALA A 186 2.96 4.85 15.11
C ALA A 186 3.44 6.23 14.64
N ASN A 187 4.48 6.78 15.24
CA ASN A 187 5.02 8.11 14.93
C ASN A 187 6.36 8.03 14.16
N CYS A 188 6.48 7.10 13.23
CA CYS A 188 7.70 6.90 12.45
C CYS A 188 8.09 8.17 11.66
N PRO A 189 9.25 8.81 11.95
CA PRO A 189 9.72 9.97 11.20
C PRO A 189 10.03 9.62 9.74
N LEU A 190 9.83 10.56 8.82
CA LEU A 190 10.09 10.38 7.39
C LEU A 190 11.53 9.88 7.10
N GLU A 191 12.52 10.44 7.79
CA GLU A 191 13.93 10.06 7.61
C GLU A 191 14.19 8.60 8.00
N ARG A 192 13.57 8.15 9.09
CA ARG A 192 13.62 6.74 9.49
C ARG A 192 12.95 5.85 8.44
N GLN A 193 11.73 6.22 7.98
CA GLN A 193 10.99 5.46 6.97
C GLN A 193 11.81 5.31 5.68
N LYS A 194 12.42 6.40 5.19
CA LYS A 194 13.29 6.39 4.01
C LYS A 194 14.46 5.43 4.18
N MET A 195 15.19 5.56 5.30
CA MET A 195 16.37 4.74 5.57
C MET A 195 16.00 3.26 5.64
N MET A 196 14.96 2.91 6.38
CA MET A 196 14.52 1.52 6.53
C MET A 196 14.02 0.92 5.22
N TYR A 197 13.26 1.70 4.43
CA TYR A 197 12.80 1.27 3.12
C TYR A 197 13.97 0.95 2.17
N LYS A 198 14.98 1.84 2.10
CA LYS A 198 16.19 1.61 1.31
C LYS A 198 16.94 0.37 1.79
N MET A 199 17.13 0.23 3.12
CA MET A 199 17.80 -0.92 3.71
C MET A 199 17.10 -2.25 3.36
N VAL A 200 15.76 -2.30 3.44
CA VAL A 200 15.00 -3.49 3.04
C VAL A 200 15.15 -3.78 1.55
N LEU A 201 15.04 -2.77 0.69
CA LEU A 201 15.23 -2.96 -0.76
C LEU A 201 16.64 -3.43 -1.11
N ASP A 202 17.66 -2.89 -0.46
CA ASP A 202 19.04 -3.29 -0.69
C ASP A 202 19.31 -4.74 -0.25
N ILE A 203 18.71 -5.17 0.85
CA ILE A 203 18.73 -6.58 1.27
C ILE A 203 18.02 -7.45 0.23
N CYS A 204 16.84 -7.05 -0.23
CA CYS A 204 16.07 -7.81 -1.22
C CYS A 204 16.74 -7.92 -2.60
N ARG A 205 17.68 -7.03 -2.92
CA ARG A 205 18.49 -7.09 -4.16
C ARG A 205 19.67 -8.06 -4.08
N LYS A 206 20.04 -8.49 -2.88
CA LYS A 206 21.15 -9.44 -2.69
C LYS A 206 20.72 -10.85 -3.06
N ASP A 207 21.67 -11.64 -3.53
CA ASP A 207 21.52 -13.07 -3.79
C ASP A 207 21.97 -13.85 -2.56
N PHE A 208 21.13 -14.77 -2.11
CA PHE A 208 21.38 -15.58 -0.93
C PHE A 208 21.64 -17.04 -1.32
N ALA A 209 22.36 -17.78 -0.46
CA ALA A 209 22.61 -19.20 -0.61
C ALA A 209 21.83 -19.96 0.49
N PHE A 210 20.77 -20.66 0.10
CA PHE A 210 20.01 -21.53 1.00
C PHE A 210 20.05 -22.97 0.49
N ALA A 211 20.19 -23.93 1.40
CA ALA A 211 20.19 -25.35 1.08
C ALA A 211 18.78 -25.83 0.73
N ASP A 212 17.77 -25.32 1.43
CA ASP A 212 16.37 -25.69 1.29
C ASP A 212 15.44 -24.54 1.68
N PHE A 213 14.12 -24.75 1.56
CA PHE A 213 13.11 -23.77 1.88
C PHE A 213 12.97 -23.52 3.39
N GLU A 214 13.29 -24.50 4.24
CA GLU A 214 13.23 -24.36 5.69
C GLU A 214 14.30 -23.37 6.17
N GLU A 215 15.54 -23.53 5.68
CA GLU A 215 16.63 -22.60 5.97
C GLU A 215 16.30 -21.18 5.50
N CYS A 216 15.75 -21.05 4.29
CA CYS A 216 15.28 -19.77 3.75
C CYS A 216 14.22 -19.12 4.68
N SER A 217 13.22 -19.90 5.06
CA SER A 217 12.15 -19.44 5.96
C SER A 217 12.68 -19.01 7.33
N GLN A 218 13.57 -19.80 7.95
CA GLN A 218 14.16 -19.49 9.24
C GLN A 218 15.00 -18.20 9.20
N PHE A 219 15.80 -18.03 8.15
CA PHE A 219 16.61 -16.84 7.94
C PHE A 219 15.75 -15.58 7.88
N PHE A 220 14.73 -15.55 7.00
CA PHE A 220 13.89 -14.37 6.87
C PHE A 220 13.02 -14.10 8.10
N LYS A 221 12.54 -15.13 8.81
CA LYS A 221 11.85 -14.95 10.09
C LYS A 221 12.74 -14.30 11.15
N GLY A 222 14.00 -14.74 11.24
CA GLY A 222 15.00 -14.15 12.12
C GLY A 222 15.25 -12.67 11.77
N LEU A 223 15.41 -12.39 10.48
CA LEU A 223 15.62 -11.03 9.97
C LEU A 223 14.42 -10.11 10.25
N ILE A 224 13.20 -10.58 10.00
CA ILE A 224 11.96 -9.84 10.31
C ILE A 224 11.88 -9.53 11.82
N ASN A 225 12.25 -10.47 12.68
CA ASN A 225 12.27 -10.23 14.12
C ASN A 225 13.26 -9.13 14.53
N LEU A 226 14.46 -9.10 13.95
CA LEU A 226 15.44 -8.04 14.20
C LEU A 226 14.91 -6.67 13.76
N PHE A 227 14.31 -6.58 12.57
CA PHE A 227 13.69 -5.35 12.09
C PHE A 227 12.52 -4.89 12.98
N ARG A 228 11.69 -5.83 13.47
CA ARG A 228 10.59 -5.49 14.38
C ARG A 228 11.12 -4.90 15.68
N GLN A 229 12.19 -5.45 16.26
CA GLN A 229 12.82 -4.86 17.45
C GLN A 229 13.41 -3.47 17.16
N MET A 230 13.95 -3.27 15.95
CA MET A 230 14.40 -1.97 15.49
C MET A 230 13.23 -0.98 15.33
N ASN A 231 12.05 -1.42 14.85
CA ASN A 231 10.84 -0.60 14.72
C ASN A 231 10.33 -0.09 16.07
N TYR A 232 10.44 -0.88 17.13
CA TYR A 232 10.09 -0.48 18.51
C TYR A 232 11.20 0.28 19.25
N SER A 233 12.27 0.67 18.56
CA SER A 233 13.36 1.43 19.15
C SER A 233 13.33 2.88 18.68
N GLU A 234 13.60 3.83 19.58
CA GLU A 234 13.65 5.25 19.22
C GLU A 234 14.67 5.52 18.13
N TRP A 235 14.29 6.36 17.17
CA TRP A 235 15.13 6.76 16.05
C TRP A 235 16.48 7.30 16.52
N GLN A 236 17.57 6.81 15.93
CA GLN A 236 18.97 7.16 16.26
C GLN A 236 19.41 6.85 17.71
N SER A 237 18.66 6.07 18.48
CA SER A 237 19.12 5.58 19.77
C SER A 237 20.23 4.53 19.63
N GLU A 238 21.01 4.32 20.69
CA GLU A 238 22.02 3.25 20.72
C GLU A 238 21.40 1.88 20.44
N LYS A 239 20.18 1.65 20.91
CA LYS A 239 19.44 0.42 20.69
C LYS A 239 19.07 0.24 19.21
N PHE A 240 18.59 1.30 18.56
CA PHE A 240 18.29 1.31 17.13
C PHE A 240 19.51 0.99 16.29
N GLU A 241 20.64 1.69 16.53
CA GLU A 241 21.89 1.47 15.82
C GLU A 241 22.50 0.08 16.13
N GLY A 242 22.26 -0.44 17.34
CA GLY A 242 22.63 -1.80 17.71
C GLY A 242 21.91 -2.85 16.88
N TYR A 243 20.61 -2.72 16.68
CA TYR A 243 19.83 -3.63 15.81
C TYR A 243 20.23 -3.48 14.34
N ARG A 244 20.51 -2.27 13.90
CA ARG A 244 21.00 -2.04 12.53
C ARG A 244 22.28 -2.83 12.24
N LYS A 245 23.26 -2.76 13.14
CA LYS A 245 24.51 -3.53 13.00
C LYS A 245 24.26 -5.04 13.02
N GLN A 246 23.41 -5.52 13.93
CA GLN A 246 23.04 -6.93 13.99
C GLN A 246 22.37 -7.42 12.69
N ILE A 247 21.53 -6.59 12.07
CA ILE A 247 20.90 -6.90 10.77
C ILE A 247 21.97 -6.98 9.69
N GLU A 248 22.90 -6.03 9.63
CA GLU A 248 23.99 -6.02 8.64
C GLU A 248 24.90 -7.26 8.78
N GLU A 249 25.26 -7.64 10.01
CA GLU A 249 26.02 -8.85 10.32
C GLU A 249 25.24 -10.11 9.91
N TYR A 250 23.98 -10.23 10.35
CA TYR A 250 23.11 -11.37 10.07
C TYR A 250 22.90 -11.60 8.56
N VAL A 251 22.71 -10.54 7.80
CA VAL A 251 22.58 -10.59 6.34
C VAL A 251 23.89 -11.03 5.68
N SER A 252 25.05 -10.55 6.17
CA SER A 252 26.36 -10.84 5.57
C SER A 252 26.75 -12.33 5.63
N GLU A 253 26.22 -13.07 6.61
CA GLU A 253 26.48 -14.52 6.78
C GLU A 253 25.91 -15.40 5.66
N LYS A 254 24.92 -14.91 4.92
CA LYS A 254 24.15 -15.71 3.92
C LYS A 254 24.26 -15.19 2.49
N ILE A 255 25.01 -14.12 2.25
CA ILE A 255 25.24 -13.60 0.89
C ILE A 255 26.13 -14.57 0.11
N LYS A 256 25.78 -14.78 -1.19
CA LYS A 256 26.62 -15.56 -2.14
C LYS A 256 27.91 -14.86 -2.50
#